data_5811d094416ce6192ff28007b13c6055
#
_entry.id   5811d094416ce6192ff28007b13c6055
#
_cell.length_a   1.000
_cell.length_b   1.000
_cell.length_c   1.000
_cell.angle_alpha   90.00
_cell.angle_beta   90.00
_cell.angle_gamma   90.00
#
_symmetry.space_group_name_H-M   'P 1'
#
loop_
_entity.id
_entity.type
_entity.pdbx_description
1 polymer ?
#
loop_
_entity_poly.entity_id
_entity_poly.type
_entity_poly.pdbx_seq_one_letter_code
_entity_poly.pdbx_strand_id
1 'polypeptide(L)'
;MGMGECVFLKRPRRGQATMSMRPSRTPSPSLSFVLLMATMMSVAAISIDAMLPALGQIGQDLGSAFPNQSQLIISAVFVGMGVGQLIAGPISDAVGRKPLLMGCLLLYVLGALICLFASTMTPMLIGRVIQGLGAAGPWVSCVSILRDKFGGREMAKVLSLVMTVFITAPVLAPALGQGLMLLTHWRVIFVFFVVYAVAVGVWALIALDETLPPENRVPWRVKTIWHGFKEVLAHQATRQYALAMGLVFACFIGYLTSIQQIFQVQYQVGGVFVVYFGLQ
;
A
#
# COMPACT_ATOMS: atom_id res chain seq x y z
N MET A 1 73.24 -14.81 -11.40
CA MET A 1 73.65 -13.61 -10.66
C MET A 1 72.53 -12.61 -10.75
N GLY A 2 71.98 -12.17 -9.60
CA GLY A 2 70.95 -11.14 -9.54
C GLY A 2 69.80 -11.51 -8.58
N MET A 3 70.10 -11.35 -7.26
CA MET A 3 69.15 -11.58 -6.16
C MET A 3 67.98 -10.61 -6.22
N GLY A 4 66.77 -11.11 -6.16
CA GLY A 4 65.55 -10.37 -6.04
C GLY A 4 65.25 -9.96 -4.61
N GLU A 5 64.96 -8.72 -4.37
CA GLU A 5 64.54 -8.14 -3.10
C GLU A 5 63.11 -8.58 -2.74
N CYS A 6 62.97 -9.28 -1.62
CA CYS A 6 61.69 -9.53 -0.95
C CYS A 6 61.16 -8.23 -0.34
N VAL A 7 60.06 -7.69 -0.90
CA VAL A 7 59.30 -6.61 -0.29
C VAL A 7 58.49 -7.20 0.87
N PHE A 8 58.92 -6.90 2.10
CA PHE A 8 58.26 -7.21 3.35
C PHE A 8 56.91 -6.45 3.43
N LEU A 9 55.80 -7.17 3.29
CA LEU A 9 54.47 -6.67 3.61
C LEU A 9 54.38 -6.37 5.13
N LYS A 10 54.39 -5.10 5.45
CA LYS A 10 54.24 -4.56 6.80
C LYS A 10 52.85 -4.91 7.33
N ARG A 11 52.72 -5.87 8.25
CA ARG A 11 51.48 -6.19 8.99
C ARG A 11 51.03 -4.94 9.75
N PRO A 12 49.77 -4.55 9.63
CA PRO A 12 49.22 -3.45 10.46
C PRO A 12 49.18 -3.92 11.93
N ARG A 13 49.61 -3.02 12.82
CA ARG A 13 49.67 -3.21 14.28
C ARG A 13 48.29 -3.53 14.83
N ARG A 14 48.16 -4.67 15.53
CA ARG A 14 47.05 -4.97 16.47
C ARG A 14 47.05 -3.89 17.56
N GLY A 15 46.11 -2.99 17.50
CA GLY A 15 45.94 -1.92 18.46
C GLY A 15 44.76 -1.01 18.08
N GLN A 16 43.76 -1.56 17.36
CA GLN A 16 42.49 -0.84 17.22
C GLN A 16 41.57 -1.34 18.32
N ALA A 17 41.28 -0.41 19.23
CA ALA A 17 40.26 -0.55 20.25
C ALA A 17 39.00 -1.10 19.59
N THR A 18 38.57 -2.25 20.07
CA THR A 18 37.22 -2.74 19.85
C THR A 18 36.28 -1.70 20.46
N MET A 19 35.86 -0.74 19.64
CA MET A 19 34.75 0.12 19.95
C MET A 19 33.56 -0.82 20.08
N SER A 20 33.27 -1.22 21.32
CA SER A 20 32.07 -1.97 21.64
C SER A 20 30.89 -1.07 21.25
N MET A 21 30.37 -1.25 20.05
CA MET A 21 29.05 -0.78 19.70
C MET A 21 28.09 -1.49 20.67
N ARG A 22 27.83 -0.85 21.81
CA ARG A 22 26.66 -1.22 22.60
C ARG A 22 25.47 -1.15 21.61
N PRO A 23 24.74 -2.24 21.42
CA PRO A 23 23.52 -2.16 20.66
C PRO A 23 22.66 -1.12 21.38
N SER A 24 22.45 0.04 20.76
CA SER A 24 21.43 0.97 21.23
C SER A 24 20.15 0.15 21.22
N ARG A 25 19.63 -0.15 22.41
CA ARG A 25 18.30 -0.75 22.56
C ARG A 25 17.32 0.27 21.96
N THR A 26 17.04 0.12 20.69
CA THR A 26 15.90 0.82 20.10
C THR A 26 14.68 0.40 20.92
N PRO A 27 13.94 1.33 21.51
CA PRO A 27 12.75 1.00 22.28
C PRO A 27 11.83 0.17 21.39
N SER A 28 11.28 -0.91 21.98
CA SER A 28 10.28 -1.74 21.29
C SER A 28 9.19 -0.81 20.74
N PRO A 29 8.72 -1.02 19.48
CA PRO A 29 7.71 -0.14 18.90
C PRO A 29 6.48 -0.10 19.81
N SER A 30 5.96 1.08 20.07
CA SER A 30 4.72 1.21 20.84
C SER A 30 3.56 0.55 20.09
N LEU A 31 2.62 -0.03 20.81
CA LEU A 31 1.43 -0.62 20.19
C LEU A 31 0.70 0.39 19.30
N SER A 32 0.61 1.65 19.73
CA SER A 32 0.02 2.75 18.96
C SER A 32 0.71 2.96 17.60
N PHE A 33 2.05 2.87 17.56
CA PHE A 33 2.80 2.97 16.32
C PHE A 33 2.51 1.78 15.38
N VAL A 34 2.49 0.55 15.90
CA VAL A 34 2.17 -0.64 15.09
C VAL A 34 0.74 -0.56 14.54
N LEU A 35 -0.22 -0.16 15.36
CA LEU A 35 -1.61 0.02 14.94
C LEU A 35 -1.74 1.12 13.87
N LEU A 36 -1.06 2.25 14.03
CA LEU A 36 -1.07 3.31 13.02
C LEU A 36 -0.49 2.85 11.68
N MET A 37 0.65 2.13 11.70
CA MET A 37 1.23 1.58 10.48
C MET A 37 0.29 0.59 9.80
N ALA A 38 -0.36 -0.28 10.56
CA ALA A 38 -1.30 -1.26 10.04
C ALA A 38 -2.57 -0.59 9.47
N THR A 39 -3.12 0.42 10.14
CA THR A 39 -4.27 1.18 9.64
C THR A 39 -3.94 1.98 8.39
N MET A 40 -2.73 2.54 8.27
CA MET A 40 -2.27 3.18 7.03
C MET A 40 -2.23 2.18 5.87
N MET A 41 -1.68 0.98 6.08
CA MET A 41 -1.62 -0.05 5.04
C MET A 41 -3.02 -0.56 4.66
N SER A 42 -3.94 -0.64 5.61
CA SER A 42 -5.30 -1.15 5.38
C SER A 42 -6.21 -0.21 4.60
N VAL A 43 -5.84 1.06 4.38
CA VAL A 43 -6.60 2.01 3.52
C VAL A 43 -6.87 1.40 2.14
N ALA A 44 -5.85 0.79 1.52
CA ALA A 44 -5.98 0.15 0.22
C ALA A 44 -6.87 -1.11 0.27
N ALA A 45 -6.61 -2.02 1.22
CA ALA A 45 -7.34 -3.27 1.35
C ALA A 45 -8.83 -3.03 1.63
N ILE A 46 -9.15 -2.19 2.60
CA ILE A 46 -10.53 -1.84 2.94
C ILE A 46 -11.27 -1.25 1.73
N SER A 47 -10.62 -0.38 0.93
CA SER A 47 -11.27 0.22 -0.23
C SER A 47 -11.56 -0.76 -1.37
N ILE A 48 -10.88 -1.89 -1.40
CA ILE A 48 -11.12 -2.96 -2.37
C ILE A 48 -12.16 -3.92 -1.82
N ASP A 49 -11.92 -4.49 -0.65
CA ASP A 49 -12.66 -5.64 -0.16
C ASP A 49 -14.06 -5.26 0.39
N ALA A 50 -14.22 -4.07 0.98
CA ALA A 50 -15.53 -3.59 1.43
C ALA A 50 -16.50 -3.29 0.27
N MET A 51 -15.98 -3.10 -0.95
CA MET A 51 -16.80 -2.89 -2.14
C MET A 51 -17.35 -4.18 -2.76
N LEU A 52 -16.75 -5.34 -2.47
CA LEU A 52 -17.10 -6.61 -3.10
C LEU A 52 -18.61 -6.92 -3.02
N PRO A 53 -19.27 -6.83 -1.85
CA PRO A 53 -20.69 -7.14 -1.75
C PRO A 53 -21.58 -6.13 -2.51
N ALA A 54 -21.09 -4.90 -2.75
CA ALA A 54 -21.86 -3.83 -3.38
C ALA A 54 -21.80 -3.82 -4.92
N LEU A 55 -20.85 -4.53 -5.53
CA LEU A 55 -20.57 -4.43 -6.97
C LEU A 55 -21.79 -4.70 -7.85
N GLY A 56 -22.60 -5.69 -7.49
CA GLY A 56 -23.82 -6.01 -8.26
C GLY A 56 -24.82 -4.85 -8.26
N GLN A 57 -25.08 -4.26 -7.09
CA GLN A 57 -26.00 -3.13 -6.96
C GLN A 57 -25.47 -1.87 -7.66
N ILE A 58 -24.17 -1.58 -7.52
CA ILE A 58 -23.54 -0.44 -8.21
C ILE A 58 -23.66 -0.60 -9.72
N GLY A 59 -23.41 -1.81 -10.25
CA GLY A 59 -23.56 -2.07 -11.68
C GLY A 59 -24.96 -1.80 -12.19
N GLN A 60 -25.98 -2.23 -11.46
CA GLN A 60 -27.39 -1.96 -11.80
C GLN A 60 -27.73 -0.47 -11.76
N ASP A 61 -27.35 0.21 -10.68
CA ASP A 61 -27.69 1.63 -10.48
C ASP A 61 -26.96 2.58 -11.44
N LEU A 62 -25.75 2.24 -11.86
CA LEU A 62 -24.96 3.04 -12.79
C LEU A 62 -25.16 2.64 -14.26
N GLY A 63 -26.12 1.76 -14.55
CA GLY A 63 -26.51 1.37 -15.93
C GLY A 63 -25.39 0.56 -16.62
N SER A 64 -24.83 -0.44 -15.95
CA SER A 64 -23.86 -1.38 -16.56
C SER A 64 -24.45 -2.02 -17.80
N ALA A 65 -23.78 -1.84 -18.95
CA ALA A 65 -24.20 -2.45 -20.21
C ALA A 65 -23.94 -3.96 -20.24
N PHE A 66 -22.98 -4.45 -19.48
CA PHE A 66 -22.58 -5.86 -19.42
C PHE A 66 -22.40 -6.33 -17.96
N PRO A 67 -22.70 -7.60 -17.65
CA PRO A 67 -22.60 -8.16 -16.30
C PRO A 67 -21.21 -7.98 -15.64
N ASN A 68 -20.14 -7.98 -16.44
CA ASN A 68 -18.77 -7.89 -15.95
C ASN A 68 -18.25 -6.45 -15.82
N GLN A 69 -19.03 -5.45 -16.22
CA GLN A 69 -18.56 -4.06 -16.21
C GLN A 69 -18.33 -3.53 -14.79
N SER A 70 -19.09 -4.01 -13.80
CA SER A 70 -18.89 -3.64 -12.40
C SER A 70 -17.55 -4.08 -11.83
N GLN A 71 -16.93 -5.14 -12.37
CA GLN A 71 -15.59 -5.59 -11.96
C GLN A 71 -14.49 -4.58 -12.32
N LEU A 72 -14.71 -3.75 -13.35
CA LEU A 72 -13.79 -2.67 -13.71
C LEU A 72 -13.59 -1.67 -12.56
N ILE A 73 -14.56 -1.56 -11.65
CA ILE A 73 -14.48 -0.70 -10.46
C ILE A 73 -13.30 -1.11 -9.56
N ILE A 74 -13.06 -2.42 -9.39
CA ILE A 74 -11.91 -2.95 -8.64
C ILE A 74 -10.64 -2.80 -9.46
N SER A 75 -10.68 -3.17 -10.74
CA SER A 75 -9.52 -3.08 -11.63
C SER A 75 -8.99 -1.63 -11.74
N ALA A 76 -9.89 -0.65 -11.77
CA ALA A 76 -9.53 0.78 -11.82
C ALA A 76 -8.72 1.23 -10.58
N VAL A 77 -9.05 0.74 -9.39
CA VAL A 77 -8.25 1.02 -8.18
C VAL A 77 -6.85 0.43 -8.30
N PHE A 78 -6.73 -0.81 -8.77
CA PHE A 78 -5.43 -1.45 -8.96
C PHE A 78 -4.56 -0.73 -9.99
N VAL A 79 -5.16 -0.24 -11.09
CA VAL A 79 -4.45 0.59 -12.08
C VAL A 79 -3.92 1.86 -11.41
N GLY A 80 -4.78 2.56 -10.65
CA GLY A 80 -4.38 3.75 -9.90
C GLY A 80 -3.26 3.45 -8.90
N MET A 81 -3.38 2.38 -8.12
CA MET A 81 -2.36 1.95 -7.15
C MET A 81 -1.03 1.60 -7.82
N GLY A 82 -1.06 0.87 -8.93
CA GLY A 82 0.15 0.49 -9.67
C GLY A 82 0.93 1.72 -10.12
N VAL A 83 0.25 2.68 -10.75
CA VAL A 83 0.86 3.96 -11.16
C VAL A 83 1.31 4.76 -9.94
N GLY A 84 0.46 4.84 -8.91
CA GLY A 84 0.74 5.57 -7.68
C GLY A 84 1.98 5.06 -6.95
N GLN A 85 2.16 3.75 -6.83
CA GLN A 85 3.34 3.15 -6.17
C GLN A 85 4.65 3.47 -6.90
N LEU A 86 4.65 3.50 -8.24
CA LEU A 86 5.83 3.86 -9.02
C LEU A 86 6.28 5.30 -8.77
N ILE A 87 5.33 6.20 -8.54
CA ILE A 87 5.57 7.64 -8.41
C ILE A 87 5.78 8.03 -6.93
N ALA A 88 5.06 7.38 -6.00
CA ALA A 88 5.08 7.74 -4.59
C ALA A 88 6.46 7.57 -3.94
N GLY A 89 7.26 6.55 -4.32
CA GLY A 89 8.62 6.37 -3.81
C GLY A 89 9.50 7.59 -4.03
N PRO A 90 9.76 7.98 -5.29
CA PRO A 90 10.55 9.17 -5.62
C PRO A 90 9.99 10.48 -5.03
N ILE A 91 8.67 10.65 -4.99
CA ILE A 91 8.07 11.83 -4.34
C ILE A 91 8.36 11.82 -2.85
N SER A 92 8.23 10.67 -2.18
CA SER A 92 8.55 10.51 -0.77
C SER A 92 9.97 10.91 -0.42
N ASP A 93 10.93 10.54 -1.29
CA ASP A 93 12.35 10.89 -1.11
C ASP A 93 12.64 12.38 -1.36
N ALA A 94 11.80 13.05 -2.13
CA ALA A 94 11.96 14.47 -2.45
C ALA A 94 11.28 15.40 -1.44
N VAL A 95 10.03 15.11 -1.04
CA VAL A 95 9.24 16.02 -0.21
C VAL A 95 9.21 15.62 1.27
N GLY A 96 9.47 14.34 1.57
CA GLY A 96 9.37 13.75 2.90
C GLY A 96 8.22 12.73 3.00
N ARG A 97 8.26 11.91 4.05
CA ARG A 97 7.31 10.81 4.24
C ARG A 97 5.91 11.32 4.63
N LYS A 98 5.86 12.24 5.59
CA LYS A 98 4.59 12.79 6.11
C LYS A 98 3.86 13.68 5.08
N PRO A 99 4.52 14.61 4.36
CA PRO A 99 3.87 15.38 3.29
C PRO A 99 3.31 14.50 2.16
N LEU A 100 4.05 13.47 1.73
CA LEU A 100 3.55 12.51 0.74
C LEU A 100 2.27 11.82 1.26
N LEU A 101 2.31 11.27 2.49
CA LEU A 101 1.18 10.59 3.10
C LEU A 101 -0.07 11.47 3.10
N MET A 102 0.06 12.72 3.54
CA MET A 102 -1.07 13.66 3.60
C MET A 102 -1.62 14.00 2.22
N GLY A 103 -0.75 14.28 1.25
CA GLY A 103 -1.15 14.55 -0.13
C GLY A 103 -1.87 13.35 -0.78
N CYS A 104 -1.39 12.14 -0.52
CA CYS A 104 -2.02 10.92 -1.03
C CYS A 104 -3.36 10.60 -0.34
N LEU A 105 -3.48 10.81 0.97
CA LEU A 105 -4.77 10.67 1.67
C LEU A 105 -5.79 11.70 1.18
N LEU A 106 -5.36 12.93 0.91
CA LEU A 106 -6.23 13.94 0.29
C LEU A 106 -6.71 13.49 -1.09
N LEU A 107 -5.79 12.98 -1.93
CA LEU A 107 -6.13 12.46 -3.25
C LEU A 107 -7.10 11.26 -3.16
N TYR A 108 -6.89 10.38 -2.18
CA TYR A 108 -7.79 9.27 -1.88
C TYR A 108 -9.21 9.76 -1.53
N VAL A 109 -9.32 10.77 -0.65
CA VAL A 109 -10.60 11.37 -0.27
C VAL A 109 -11.28 12.01 -1.49
N LEU A 110 -10.56 12.74 -2.32
CA LEU A 110 -11.11 13.32 -3.56
C LEU A 110 -11.66 12.23 -4.50
N GLY A 111 -10.92 11.14 -4.69
CA GLY A 111 -11.39 9.99 -5.48
C GLY A 111 -12.65 9.37 -4.88
N ALA A 112 -12.71 9.19 -3.57
CA ALA A 112 -13.88 8.65 -2.87
C ALA A 112 -15.11 9.58 -3.00
N LEU A 113 -14.92 10.90 -2.93
CA LEU A 113 -15.99 11.86 -3.13
C LEU A 113 -16.51 11.83 -4.58
N ILE A 114 -15.64 11.72 -5.58
CA ILE A 114 -16.08 11.56 -6.99
C ILE A 114 -16.95 10.31 -7.13
N CYS A 115 -16.53 9.18 -6.52
CA CYS A 115 -17.32 7.95 -6.54
C CYS A 115 -18.65 8.09 -5.79
N LEU A 116 -18.68 8.80 -4.66
CA LEU A 116 -19.88 9.04 -3.87
C LEU A 116 -20.98 9.74 -4.70
N PHE A 117 -20.60 10.72 -5.52
CA PHE A 117 -21.51 11.50 -6.36
C PHE A 117 -21.64 10.94 -7.79
N ALA A 118 -21.02 9.80 -8.09
CA ALA A 118 -21.11 9.20 -9.41
C ALA A 118 -22.57 8.80 -9.76
N SER A 119 -23.02 9.23 -10.93
CA SER A 119 -24.32 8.89 -11.51
C SER A 119 -24.22 7.95 -12.70
N THR A 120 -23.00 7.74 -13.22
CA THR A 120 -22.71 6.81 -14.33
C THR A 120 -21.40 6.07 -14.07
N MET A 121 -21.12 5.03 -14.86
CA MET A 121 -19.92 4.21 -14.72
C MET A 121 -18.63 5.01 -14.94
N THR A 122 -18.62 5.97 -15.87
CA THR A 122 -17.39 6.72 -16.22
C THR A 122 -16.84 7.53 -15.04
N PRO A 123 -17.58 8.44 -14.36
CA PRO A 123 -17.05 9.12 -13.18
C PRO A 123 -16.71 8.16 -12.04
N MET A 124 -17.44 7.04 -11.89
CA MET A 124 -17.08 6.00 -10.93
C MET A 124 -15.68 5.46 -11.21
N LEU A 125 -15.36 5.05 -12.44
CA LEU A 125 -14.04 4.51 -12.80
C LEU A 125 -12.94 5.55 -12.63
N ILE A 126 -13.17 6.80 -13.04
CA ILE A 126 -12.21 7.90 -12.84
C ILE A 126 -11.93 8.11 -11.36
N GLY A 127 -12.99 8.20 -10.54
CA GLY A 127 -12.86 8.34 -9.09
C GLY A 127 -12.07 7.19 -8.47
N ARG A 128 -12.30 5.96 -8.93
CA ARG A 128 -11.57 4.76 -8.45
C ARG A 128 -10.09 4.78 -8.84
N VAL A 129 -9.73 5.25 -10.04
CA VAL A 129 -8.32 5.43 -10.42
C VAL A 129 -7.65 6.47 -9.51
N ILE A 130 -8.30 7.63 -9.29
CA ILE A 130 -7.79 8.68 -8.41
C ILE A 130 -7.66 8.18 -6.97
N GLN A 131 -8.65 7.44 -6.48
CA GLN A 131 -8.64 6.82 -5.17
C GLN A 131 -7.49 5.81 -5.03
N GLY A 132 -7.23 5.00 -6.07
CA GLY A 132 -6.11 4.08 -6.14
C GLY A 132 -4.75 4.77 -6.10
N LEU A 133 -4.58 5.86 -6.86
CA LEU A 133 -3.38 6.71 -6.81
C LEU A 133 -3.12 7.20 -5.37
N GLY A 134 -4.18 7.65 -4.68
CA GLY A 134 -4.10 8.08 -3.30
C GLY A 134 -3.80 6.94 -2.32
N ALA A 135 -4.34 5.74 -2.53
CA ALA A 135 -4.12 4.58 -1.67
C ALA A 135 -2.68 4.05 -1.68
N ALA A 136 -1.90 4.36 -2.73
CA ALA A 136 -0.50 3.98 -2.83
C ALA A 136 0.40 4.68 -1.79
N GLY A 137 0.10 5.93 -1.45
CA GLY A 137 0.92 6.74 -0.54
C GLY A 137 1.03 6.17 0.88
N PRO A 138 -0.07 5.81 1.55
CA PRO A 138 -0.03 5.21 2.88
C PRO A 138 0.82 3.93 2.95
N TRP A 139 0.74 3.07 1.95
CA TRP A 139 1.58 1.87 1.86
C TRP A 139 3.06 2.20 1.73
N VAL A 140 3.41 3.04 0.74
CA VAL A 140 4.80 3.45 0.49
C VAL A 140 5.39 4.19 1.69
N SER A 141 4.61 5.11 2.30
CA SER A 141 5.05 5.86 3.48
C SER A 141 5.28 4.94 4.67
N CYS A 142 4.40 3.96 4.92
CA CYS A 142 4.56 2.99 6.00
C CYS A 142 5.88 2.23 5.87
N VAL A 143 6.14 1.60 4.71
CA VAL A 143 7.37 0.85 4.46
C VAL A 143 8.61 1.74 4.58
N SER A 144 8.55 2.97 4.08
CA SER A 144 9.66 3.92 4.16
C SER A 144 9.93 4.36 5.61
N ILE A 145 8.90 4.70 6.40
CA ILE A 145 9.03 5.06 7.81
C ILE A 145 9.61 3.90 8.63
N LEU A 146 9.16 2.67 8.36
CA LEU A 146 9.71 1.49 9.03
C LEU A 146 11.21 1.31 8.71
N ARG A 147 11.60 1.51 7.45
CA ARG A 147 12.99 1.44 7.03
C ARG A 147 13.86 2.56 7.60
N ASP A 148 13.29 3.77 7.73
CA ASP A 148 14.00 4.93 8.28
C ASP A 148 14.23 4.80 9.82
N LYS A 149 13.27 4.15 10.54
CA LYS A 149 13.32 4.01 12.01
C LYS A 149 13.99 2.73 12.50
N PHE A 150 13.91 1.65 11.72
CA PHE A 150 14.38 0.31 12.14
C PHE A 150 15.31 -0.28 11.10
N GLY A 151 16.37 -0.95 11.54
CA GLY A 151 17.35 -1.60 10.67
C GLY A 151 17.32 -3.13 10.78
N GLY A 152 17.65 -3.80 9.67
CA GLY A 152 17.92 -5.23 9.64
C GLY A 152 16.83 -6.09 10.30
N ARG A 153 17.21 -6.84 11.34
CA ARG A 153 16.33 -7.80 12.03
C ARG A 153 15.16 -7.13 12.77
N GLU A 154 15.36 -5.92 13.29
CA GLU A 154 14.31 -5.18 13.98
C GLU A 154 13.23 -4.70 13.02
N MET A 155 13.61 -4.20 11.86
CA MET A 155 12.65 -3.83 10.80
C MET A 155 11.78 -5.03 10.42
N ALA A 156 12.39 -6.21 10.21
CA ALA A 156 11.64 -7.42 9.89
C ALA A 156 10.63 -7.79 10.98
N LYS A 157 11.03 -7.69 12.26
CA LYS A 157 10.15 -7.95 13.40
C LYS A 157 8.97 -6.98 13.47
N VAL A 158 9.23 -5.68 13.33
CA VAL A 158 8.18 -4.65 13.38
C VAL A 158 7.24 -4.78 12.19
N LEU A 159 7.78 -4.99 10.99
CA LEU A 159 6.97 -5.22 9.78
C LEU A 159 6.08 -6.46 9.93
N SER A 160 6.60 -7.54 10.52
CA SER A 160 5.81 -8.75 10.79
C SER A 160 4.64 -8.47 11.75
N LEU A 161 4.85 -7.67 12.81
CA LEU A 161 3.77 -7.25 13.71
C LEU A 161 2.72 -6.40 12.99
N VAL A 162 3.17 -5.45 12.18
CA VAL A 162 2.27 -4.60 11.36
C VAL A 162 1.45 -5.46 10.42
N MET A 163 2.08 -6.43 9.73
CA MET A 163 1.39 -7.34 8.82
C MET A 163 0.40 -8.25 9.53
N THR A 164 0.70 -8.71 10.75
CA THR A 164 -0.24 -9.51 11.55
C THR A 164 -1.52 -8.74 11.86
N VAL A 165 -1.40 -7.44 12.17
CA VAL A 165 -2.57 -6.58 12.37
C VAL A 165 -3.25 -6.26 11.05
N PHE A 166 -2.49 -5.95 10.01
CA PHE A 166 -3.00 -5.62 8.68
C PHE A 166 -3.89 -6.74 8.09
N ILE A 167 -3.52 -8.02 8.28
CA ILE A 167 -4.24 -9.15 7.69
C ILE A 167 -5.68 -9.27 8.18
N THR A 168 -6.01 -8.65 9.33
CA THR A 168 -7.40 -8.61 9.82
C THR A 168 -8.29 -7.70 8.97
N ALA A 169 -7.71 -6.70 8.28
CA ALA A 169 -8.48 -5.72 7.51
C ALA A 169 -9.16 -6.34 6.28
N PRO A 170 -8.49 -7.11 5.39
CA PRO A 170 -9.15 -7.81 4.29
C PRO A 170 -10.24 -8.79 4.75
N VAL A 171 -10.02 -9.48 5.88
CA VAL A 171 -10.99 -10.44 6.44
C VAL A 171 -12.27 -9.74 6.89
N LEU A 172 -12.15 -8.59 7.54
CA LEU A 172 -13.29 -7.85 8.10
C LEU A 172 -13.95 -6.90 7.08
N ALA A 173 -13.22 -6.46 6.06
CA ALA A 173 -13.70 -5.44 5.13
C ALA A 173 -14.99 -5.82 4.37
N PRO A 174 -15.17 -7.03 3.83
CA PRO A 174 -16.42 -7.40 3.18
C PRO A 174 -17.60 -7.41 4.17
N ALA A 175 -17.37 -7.84 5.43
CA ALA A 175 -18.39 -7.81 6.47
C ALA A 175 -18.81 -6.37 6.81
N LEU A 176 -17.84 -5.45 6.90
CA LEU A 176 -18.11 -4.02 7.07
C LEU A 176 -18.89 -3.47 5.88
N GLY A 177 -18.49 -3.78 4.64
CA GLY A 177 -19.19 -3.36 3.44
C GLY A 177 -20.64 -3.85 3.41
N GLN A 178 -20.86 -5.12 3.69
CA GLN A 178 -22.20 -5.72 3.78
C GLN A 178 -23.04 -5.06 4.89
N GLY A 179 -22.47 -4.86 6.08
CA GLY A 179 -23.14 -4.19 7.19
C GLY A 179 -23.55 -2.76 6.87
N LEU A 180 -22.68 -2.01 6.20
CA LEU A 180 -22.99 -0.64 5.75
C LEU A 180 -24.14 -0.61 4.73
N MET A 181 -24.19 -1.58 3.83
CA MET A 181 -25.27 -1.70 2.84
C MET A 181 -26.64 -2.02 3.48
N LEU A 182 -26.66 -2.74 4.62
CA LEU A 182 -27.90 -2.99 5.37
C LEU A 182 -28.51 -1.71 5.96
N LEU A 183 -27.70 -0.67 6.18
CA LEU A 183 -28.17 0.60 6.75
C LEU A 183 -28.89 1.46 5.71
N THR A 184 -28.37 1.52 4.46
CA THR A 184 -28.94 2.40 3.42
C THR A 184 -28.64 1.88 2.01
N HIS A 185 -27.61 2.43 1.38
CA HIS A 185 -27.28 2.26 -0.04
C HIS A 185 -25.76 2.14 -0.19
N TRP A 186 -25.28 1.56 -1.29
CA TRP A 186 -23.84 1.37 -1.53
C TRP A 186 -23.00 2.67 -1.40
N ARG A 187 -23.59 3.84 -1.59
CA ARG A 187 -22.88 5.13 -1.43
C ARG A 187 -22.35 5.36 -0.03
N VAL A 188 -22.95 4.75 1.00
CA VAL A 188 -22.45 4.87 2.38
C VAL A 188 -21.04 4.28 2.55
N ILE A 189 -20.65 3.32 1.70
CA ILE A 189 -19.30 2.75 1.71
C ILE A 189 -18.25 3.83 1.37
N PHE A 190 -18.56 4.72 0.41
CA PHE A 190 -17.65 5.83 0.08
C PHE A 190 -17.60 6.88 1.18
N VAL A 191 -18.71 7.16 1.87
CA VAL A 191 -18.70 8.00 3.06
C VAL A 191 -17.80 7.40 4.13
N PHE A 192 -17.90 6.09 4.37
CA PHE A 192 -17.01 5.39 5.29
C PHE A 192 -15.54 5.51 4.85
N PHE A 193 -15.20 5.38 3.57
CA PHE A 193 -13.84 5.55 3.06
C PHE A 193 -13.29 6.95 3.34
N VAL A 194 -14.10 8.00 3.15
CA VAL A 194 -13.73 9.38 3.47
C VAL A 194 -13.45 9.53 4.96
N VAL A 195 -14.37 9.09 5.82
CA VAL A 195 -14.23 9.18 7.27
C VAL A 195 -12.99 8.41 7.74
N TYR A 196 -12.79 7.19 7.24
CA TYR A 196 -11.64 6.36 7.58
C TYR A 196 -10.31 7.02 7.18
N ALA A 197 -10.20 7.53 5.94
CA ALA A 197 -8.99 8.17 5.46
C ALA A 197 -8.69 9.47 6.23
N VAL A 198 -9.70 10.26 6.57
CA VAL A 198 -9.56 11.46 7.40
C VAL A 198 -9.10 11.09 8.81
N ALA A 199 -9.70 10.06 9.43
CA ALA A 199 -9.31 9.59 10.75
C ALA A 199 -7.85 9.11 10.79
N VAL A 200 -7.42 8.30 9.79
CA VAL A 200 -6.03 7.87 9.64
C VAL A 200 -5.10 9.07 9.42
N GLY A 201 -5.50 10.03 8.60
CA GLY A 201 -4.73 11.25 8.34
C GLY A 201 -4.55 12.10 9.59
N VAL A 202 -5.61 12.34 10.34
CA VAL A 202 -5.56 13.10 11.62
C VAL A 202 -4.67 12.36 12.62
N TRP A 203 -4.84 11.04 12.77
CA TRP A 203 -3.98 10.26 13.66
C TRP A 203 -2.52 10.33 13.25
N ALA A 204 -2.22 10.18 11.96
CA ALA A 204 -0.85 10.31 11.45
C ALA A 204 -0.28 11.73 11.62
N LEU A 205 -1.09 12.77 11.47
CA LEU A 205 -0.66 14.17 11.72
C LEU A 205 -0.21 14.38 13.17
N ILE A 206 -0.91 13.78 14.12
CA ILE A 206 -0.64 13.94 15.56
C ILE A 206 0.50 13.01 16.00
N ALA A 207 0.51 11.75 15.54
CA ALA A 207 1.37 10.71 16.09
C ALA A 207 2.68 10.49 15.31
N LEU A 208 2.79 10.98 14.07
CA LEU A 208 3.99 10.82 13.27
C LEU A 208 4.79 12.11 13.16
N ASP A 209 6.08 12.01 13.48
CA ASP A 209 7.06 13.00 13.10
C ASP A 209 7.61 12.70 11.71
N GLU A 210 8.13 13.74 11.02
CA GLU A 210 8.83 13.55 9.76
C GLU A 210 10.10 12.71 9.99
N THR A 211 10.24 11.63 9.24
CA THR A 211 11.37 10.70 9.41
C THR A 211 12.52 10.98 8.45
N LEU A 212 12.28 11.76 7.39
CA LEU A 212 13.30 12.14 6.42
C LEU A 212 13.82 13.56 6.67
N PRO A 213 15.04 13.73 7.24
CA PRO A 213 15.63 15.04 7.45
C PRO A 213 15.78 15.82 6.13
N PRO A 214 15.63 17.15 6.14
CA PRO A 214 15.72 17.97 4.92
C PRO A 214 17.02 17.79 4.14
N GLU A 215 18.14 17.56 4.85
CA GLU A 215 19.48 17.33 4.27
C GLU A 215 19.58 16.02 3.48
N ASN A 216 18.73 15.04 3.78
CA ASN A 216 18.70 13.72 3.12
C ASN A 216 17.69 13.65 1.97
N ARG A 217 16.97 14.74 1.69
CA ARG A 217 16.01 14.78 0.59
C ARG A 217 16.70 14.81 -0.76
N VAL A 218 16.25 13.97 -1.64
CA VAL A 218 16.75 13.89 -3.03
C VAL A 218 15.96 14.88 -3.88
N PRO A 219 16.62 15.83 -4.58
CA PRO A 219 15.90 16.79 -5.42
C PRO A 219 15.10 16.05 -6.52
N TRP A 220 13.85 16.46 -6.70
CA TRP A 220 12.98 15.94 -7.75
C TRP A 220 13.54 16.25 -9.14
N ARG A 221 14.16 15.27 -9.76
CA ARG A 221 14.68 15.35 -11.13
C ARG A 221 14.23 14.14 -11.92
N VAL A 222 13.40 14.34 -12.92
CA VAL A 222 12.89 13.27 -13.78
C VAL A 222 14.00 12.39 -14.36
N LYS A 223 15.13 13.01 -14.75
CA LYS A 223 16.31 12.27 -15.26
C LYS A 223 16.89 11.31 -14.22
N THR A 224 17.00 11.74 -12.95
CA THR A 224 17.51 10.89 -11.85
C THR A 224 16.57 9.73 -11.57
N ILE A 225 15.26 9.99 -11.52
CA ILE A 225 14.23 8.96 -11.32
C ILE A 225 14.28 7.94 -12.45
N TRP A 226 14.33 8.41 -13.71
CA TRP A 226 14.40 7.54 -14.88
C TRP A 226 15.69 6.71 -14.92
N HIS A 227 16.81 7.29 -14.50
CA HIS A 227 18.08 6.57 -14.41
C HIS A 227 18.03 5.46 -13.38
N GLY A 228 17.53 5.76 -12.15
CA GLY A 228 17.33 4.76 -11.12
C GLY A 228 16.38 3.63 -11.56
N PHE A 229 15.31 3.96 -12.27
CA PHE A 229 14.38 2.97 -12.81
C PHE A 229 15.07 2.03 -13.82
N LYS A 230 15.87 2.59 -14.73
CA LYS A 230 16.67 1.80 -15.68
C LYS A 230 17.69 0.90 -14.98
N GLU A 231 18.37 1.42 -13.97
CA GLU A 231 19.37 0.66 -13.20
C GLU A 231 18.72 -0.53 -12.48
N VAL A 232 17.58 -0.32 -11.80
CA VAL A 232 16.80 -1.38 -11.15
C VAL A 232 16.35 -2.44 -12.14
N LEU A 233 15.84 -2.05 -13.31
CA LEU A 233 15.40 -2.97 -14.36
C LEU A 233 16.56 -3.66 -15.08
N ALA A 234 17.74 -3.04 -15.15
CA ALA A 234 18.94 -3.66 -15.72
C ALA A 234 19.48 -4.81 -14.87
N HIS A 235 19.24 -4.76 -13.54
CA HIS A 235 19.71 -5.80 -12.64
C HIS A 235 18.88 -7.07 -12.79
N GLN A 236 19.50 -8.15 -13.28
CA GLN A 236 18.82 -9.39 -13.66
C GLN A 236 17.99 -10.01 -12.52
N ALA A 237 18.57 -10.12 -11.31
CA ALA A 237 17.85 -10.69 -10.18
C ALA A 237 16.60 -9.88 -9.81
N THR A 238 16.71 -8.54 -9.76
CA THR A 238 15.57 -7.66 -9.44
C THR A 238 14.45 -7.82 -10.46
N ARG A 239 14.80 -7.88 -11.75
CA ARG A 239 13.82 -8.09 -12.82
C ARG A 239 13.12 -9.45 -12.71
N GLN A 240 13.86 -10.53 -12.41
CA GLN A 240 13.28 -11.87 -12.25
C GLN A 240 12.33 -11.93 -11.06
N TYR A 241 12.73 -11.38 -9.89
CA TYR A 241 11.86 -11.32 -8.73
C TYR A 241 10.63 -10.43 -8.96
N ALA A 242 10.79 -9.28 -9.62
CA ALA A 242 9.67 -8.40 -9.97
C ALA A 242 8.66 -9.10 -10.89
N LEU A 243 9.13 -9.83 -11.91
CA LEU A 243 8.27 -10.61 -12.81
C LEU A 243 7.55 -11.74 -12.06
N ALA A 244 8.26 -12.52 -11.25
CA ALA A 244 7.65 -13.58 -10.46
C ALA A 244 6.56 -13.06 -9.51
N MET A 245 6.86 -11.99 -8.76
CA MET A 245 5.89 -11.34 -7.89
C MET A 245 4.72 -10.74 -8.67
N GLY A 246 5.00 -10.13 -9.83
CA GLY A 246 3.96 -9.59 -10.71
C GLY A 246 2.98 -10.66 -11.20
N LEU A 247 3.47 -11.84 -11.58
CA LEU A 247 2.62 -12.97 -12.00
C LEU A 247 1.76 -13.49 -10.84
N VAL A 248 2.34 -13.66 -9.66
CA VAL A 248 1.58 -14.08 -8.46
C VAL A 248 0.50 -13.04 -8.13
N PHE A 249 0.85 -11.75 -8.20
CA PHE A 249 -0.10 -10.67 -7.89
C PHE A 249 -1.20 -10.57 -8.97
N ALA A 250 -0.89 -10.82 -10.24
CA ALA A 250 -1.88 -10.88 -11.32
C ALA A 250 -2.91 -12.01 -11.08
N CYS A 251 -2.47 -13.19 -10.64
CA CYS A 251 -3.38 -14.28 -10.25
C CYS A 251 -4.27 -13.86 -9.06
N PHE A 252 -3.70 -13.20 -8.07
CA PHE A 252 -4.43 -12.70 -6.90
C PHE A 252 -5.47 -11.63 -7.27
N ILE A 253 -5.12 -10.68 -8.14
CA ILE A 253 -6.09 -9.68 -8.66
C ILE A 253 -7.20 -10.37 -9.46
N GLY A 254 -6.85 -11.33 -10.33
CA GLY A 254 -7.82 -12.12 -11.09
C GLY A 254 -8.81 -12.85 -10.16
N TYR A 255 -8.31 -13.44 -9.08
CA TYR A 255 -9.13 -14.04 -8.04
C TYR A 255 -10.07 -13.01 -7.39
N LEU A 256 -9.55 -11.89 -6.88
CA LEU A 256 -10.35 -10.85 -6.22
C LEU A 256 -11.45 -10.27 -7.13
N THR A 257 -11.15 -10.07 -8.41
CA THR A 257 -12.13 -9.52 -9.36
C THR A 257 -13.21 -10.52 -9.74
N SER A 258 -12.92 -11.83 -9.70
CA SER A 258 -13.85 -12.87 -10.15
C SER A 258 -14.66 -13.49 -9.00
N ILE A 259 -14.13 -13.44 -7.75
CA ILE A 259 -14.71 -14.16 -6.61
C ILE A 259 -16.16 -13.74 -6.32
N GLN A 260 -16.45 -12.46 -6.39
CA GLN A 260 -17.79 -11.93 -6.16
C GLN A 260 -18.78 -12.49 -7.19
N GLN A 261 -18.41 -12.51 -8.47
CA GLN A 261 -19.25 -13.03 -9.54
C GLN A 261 -19.49 -14.54 -9.38
N ILE A 262 -18.46 -15.30 -9.03
CA ILE A 262 -18.57 -16.75 -8.83
C ILE A 262 -19.54 -17.03 -7.69
N PHE A 263 -19.35 -16.44 -6.53
CA PHE A 263 -20.18 -16.74 -5.36
C PHE A 263 -21.58 -16.13 -5.41
N GLN A 264 -21.71 -14.86 -5.81
CA GLN A 264 -23.02 -14.18 -5.77
C GLN A 264 -23.87 -14.46 -7.00
N VAL A 265 -23.27 -14.53 -8.20
CA VAL A 265 -24.02 -14.70 -9.45
C VAL A 265 -24.18 -16.18 -9.80
N GLN A 266 -23.07 -16.95 -9.81
CA GLN A 266 -23.10 -18.35 -10.24
C GLN A 266 -23.64 -19.29 -9.18
N TYR A 267 -23.19 -19.14 -7.92
CA TYR A 267 -23.64 -19.98 -6.81
C TYR A 267 -24.83 -19.40 -6.01
N GLN A 268 -25.23 -18.15 -6.29
CA GLN A 268 -26.36 -17.45 -5.66
C GLN A 268 -26.30 -17.44 -4.12
N VAL A 269 -25.10 -17.37 -3.55
CA VAL A 269 -24.87 -17.51 -2.09
C VAL A 269 -25.42 -16.31 -1.32
N GLY A 270 -25.79 -15.19 -1.98
CA GLY A 270 -26.35 -14.00 -1.35
C GLY A 270 -25.44 -13.38 -0.28
N GLY A 271 -26.01 -12.96 0.85
CA GLY A 271 -25.27 -12.32 1.95
C GLY A 271 -24.27 -13.22 2.69
N VAL A 272 -24.37 -14.55 2.53
CA VAL A 272 -23.44 -15.53 3.14
C VAL A 272 -22.05 -15.49 2.45
N PHE A 273 -21.94 -14.83 1.29
CA PHE A 273 -20.66 -14.56 0.59
C PHE A 273 -19.56 -14.08 1.54
N VAL A 274 -19.89 -13.17 2.47
CA VAL A 274 -18.94 -12.59 3.42
C VAL A 274 -18.30 -13.64 4.33
N VAL A 275 -19.10 -14.65 4.77
CA VAL A 275 -18.59 -15.74 5.62
C VAL A 275 -17.64 -16.64 4.84
N TYR A 276 -17.98 -16.98 3.60
CA TYR A 276 -17.10 -17.79 2.75
C TYR A 276 -15.81 -17.05 2.40
N PHE A 277 -15.88 -15.75 2.14
CA PHE A 277 -14.69 -14.93 1.86
C PHE A 277 -13.75 -14.81 3.07
N GLY A 278 -14.32 -14.68 4.28
CA GLY A 278 -13.53 -14.56 5.51
C GLY A 278 -12.91 -15.88 6.00
N LEU A 279 -13.39 -17.03 5.50
CA LEU A 279 -12.85 -18.36 5.85
C LEU A 279 -11.70 -18.81 4.93
N GLN A 280 -11.45 -18.13 3.83
CA GLN A 280 -10.35 -18.38 2.88
C GLN A 280 -9.10 -17.58 3.22
#